data_16ebf88b017a8ba3123f5ed136d40c28
#
_entry.id   16ebf88b017a8ba3123f5ed136d40c28
#
_cell.length_a   1.000
_cell.length_b   1.000
_cell.length_c   1.000
_cell.angle_alpha   90.00
_cell.angle_beta   90.00
_cell.angle_gamma   90.00
#
_symmetry.space_group_name_H-M   'P 1'
#
loop_
_entity.id
_entity.type
_entity.pdbx_description
1 polymer ?
#
loop_
_entity_poly.entity_id
_entity_poly.type
_entity_poly.pdbx_seq_one_letter_code
_entity_poly.pdbx_strand_id
1 'polypeptide(L)'
;VVGGDGTLHETLNGLIKANSSLPLAYIPAGSGNDFARGYGLSQDPMTALQQVLDAQHPTRINVGHYYDAIKQEEGYFLNNLGIGFDAAIVSQANASRAKKRLNRWHLGNLSYLSQALGVLYNQEPFATMVQEKNGHHHLFPKTFILIASNHPYIGGGFKIALDESLHSSTLELLVVERRNWLITFWC
;
A
#
# COMPACT_ATOMS: atom_id res chain seq x y z
N VAL A 1 16.58 2.41 9.18
CA VAL A 1 15.22 2.29 9.77
C VAL A 1 14.99 0.86 10.20
N VAL A 2 14.56 0.66 11.43
CA VAL A 2 14.12 -0.65 11.94
C VAL A 2 12.63 -0.52 12.28
N GLY A 3 11.77 -1.27 11.60
CA GLY A 3 10.33 -1.16 11.81
C GLY A 3 9.50 -1.86 10.73
N GLY A 4 8.21 -1.55 10.69
CA GLY A 4 7.31 -2.03 9.64
C GLY A 4 7.15 -1.01 8.50
N ASP A 5 6.26 -1.33 7.55
CA ASP A 5 5.96 -0.48 6.38
C ASP A 5 5.54 0.94 6.76
N GLY A 6 4.79 1.11 7.85
CA GLY A 6 4.39 2.44 8.35
C GLY A 6 5.59 3.29 8.81
N THR A 7 6.52 2.70 9.57
CA THR A 7 7.73 3.40 10.02
C THR A 7 8.61 3.78 8.82
N LEU A 8 8.72 2.91 7.83
CA LEU A 8 9.44 3.18 6.59
C LEU A 8 8.79 4.34 5.82
N HIS A 9 7.45 4.34 5.71
CA HIS A 9 6.69 5.41 5.07
C HIS A 9 6.90 6.77 5.75
N GLU A 10 6.82 6.83 7.07
CA GLU A 10 7.04 8.06 7.84
C GLU A 10 8.47 8.57 7.68
N THR A 11 9.45 7.67 7.68
CA THR A 11 10.87 8.03 7.49
C THR A 11 11.11 8.59 6.08
N LEU A 12 10.55 7.98 5.03
CA LEU A 12 10.64 8.50 3.66
C LEU A 12 10.12 9.93 3.59
N ASN A 13 8.91 10.16 4.08
CA ASN A 13 8.28 11.48 4.02
C ASN A 13 9.06 12.51 4.86
N GLY A 14 9.63 12.08 6.00
CA GLY A 14 10.51 12.91 6.81
C GLY A 14 11.78 13.33 6.07
N LEU A 15 12.44 12.40 5.37
CA LEU A 15 13.63 12.69 4.58
C LEU A 15 13.33 13.65 3.42
N ILE A 16 12.24 13.41 2.69
CA ILE A 16 11.82 14.27 1.58
C ILE A 16 11.50 15.68 2.10
N LYS A 17 10.72 15.79 3.17
CA LYS A 17 10.39 17.08 3.80
C LYS A 17 11.63 17.83 4.30
N ALA A 18 12.63 17.11 4.76
CA ALA A 18 13.92 17.69 5.17
C ALA A 18 14.87 17.99 4.01
N ASN A 19 14.44 17.74 2.75
CA ASN A 19 15.28 17.90 1.57
C ASN A 19 16.59 17.09 1.64
N SER A 20 16.54 15.91 2.28
CA SER A 20 17.68 15.05 2.55
C SER A 20 17.95 14.13 1.37
N SER A 21 19.20 14.04 0.96
CA SER A 21 19.68 13.08 -0.07
C SER A 21 20.27 11.80 0.53
N LEU A 22 20.11 11.58 1.82
CA LEU A 22 20.65 10.40 2.48
C LEU A 22 19.95 9.12 1.98
N PRO A 23 20.71 8.06 1.72
CA PRO A 23 20.14 6.76 1.41
C PRO A 23 19.41 6.19 2.65
N LEU A 24 18.34 5.45 2.39
CA LEU A 24 17.52 4.82 3.41
C LEU A 24 17.85 3.32 3.50
N ALA A 25 18.36 2.87 4.64
CA ALA A 25 18.52 1.45 4.94
C ALA A 25 17.30 0.95 5.74
N TYR A 26 16.77 -0.22 5.39
CA TYR A 26 15.56 -0.77 5.99
C TYR A 26 15.79 -2.18 6.54
N ILE A 27 15.44 -2.37 7.81
CA ILE A 27 15.42 -3.66 8.49
C ILE A 27 13.97 -3.94 8.89
N PRO A 28 13.31 -4.94 8.28
CA PRO A 28 11.91 -5.23 8.51
C PRO A 28 11.69 -5.82 9.91
N ALA A 29 10.84 -5.17 10.69
CA ALA A 29 10.47 -5.59 12.04
C ALA A 29 8.96 -5.39 12.31
N GLY A 30 8.16 -5.25 11.26
CA GLY A 30 6.71 -5.11 11.32
C GLY A 30 5.98 -6.44 11.11
N SER A 31 4.64 -6.35 11.04
CA SER A 31 3.78 -7.53 10.81
C SER A 31 3.55 -7.84 9.34
N GLY A 32 3.64 -6.86 8.43
CA GLY A 32 3.45 -7.00 6.99
C GLY A 32 4.76 -7.10 6.23
N ASN A 33 5.55 -6.05 6.30
CA ASN A 33 6.84 -5.87 5.65
C ASN A 33 6.77 -6.11 4.14
N ASP A 34 5.71 -5.57 3.51
CA ASP A 34 5.42 -5.78 2.10
C ASP A 34 6.49 -5.13 1.20
N PHE A 35 7.04 -4.00 1.62
CA PHE A 35 8.19 -3.38 0.95
C PHE A 35 9.39 -4.33 0.88
N ALA A 36 9.79 -4.91 2.03
CA ALA A 36 10.91 -5.83 2.06
C ALA A 36 10.68 -7.03 1.12
N ARG A 37 9.46 -7.57 1.13
CA ARG A 37 9.06 -8.67 0.23
C ARG A 37 9.11 -8.26 -1.23
N GLY A 38 8.63 -7.06 -1.56
CA GLY A 38 8.64 -6.52 -2.92
C GLY A 38 10.05 -6.30 -3.46
N TYR A 39 10.96 -5.83 -2.64
CA TYR A 39 12.33 -5.49 -3.05
C TYR A 39 13.38 -6.56 -2.71
N GLY A 40 12.95 -7.79 -2.37
CA GLY A 40 13.86 -8.91 -2.15
C GLY A 40 14.73 -8.78 -0.89
N LEU A 41 14.34 -7.93 0.06
CA LEU A 41 14.99 -7.89 1.37
C LEU A 41 14.54 -9.07 2.22
N SER A 42 15.44 -9.61 3.02
CA SER A 42 15.11 -10.68 3.95
C SER A 42 14.04 -10.25 4.95
N GLN A 43 13.10 -11.16 5.24
CA GLN A 43 12.13 -10.96 6.32
C GLN A 43 12.73 -11.22 7.71
N ASP A 44 13.88 -11.88 7.77
CA ASP A 44 14.65 -12.04 8.99
C ASP A 44 15.50 -10.79 9.25
N PRO A 45 15.31 -10.08 10.39
CA PRO A 45 15.99 -8.82 10.66
C PRO A 45 17.52 -8.90 10.66
N MET A 46 18.08 -10.03 11.12
CA MET A 46 19.54 -10.19 11.16
C MET A 46 20.13 -10.38 9.78
N THR A 47 19.46 -11.16 8.92
CA THR A 47 19.85 -11.31 7.52
C THR A 47 19.66 -10.01 6.75
N ALA A 48 18.59 -9.25 7.02
CA ALA A 48 18.38 -7.94 6.41
C ALA A 48 19.48 -6.93 6.84
N LEU A 49 19.88 -6.94 8.11
CA LEU A 49 21.01 -6.14 8.58
C LEU A 49 22.29 -6.50 7.82
N GLN A 50 22.57 -7.79 7.65
CA GLN A 50 23.74 -8.22 6.88
C GLN A 50 23.69 -7.73 5.44
N GLN A 51 22.50 -7.83 4.76
CA GLN A 51 22.31 -7.29 3.42
C GLN A 51 22.61 -5.79 3.35
N VAL A 52 22.20 -5.02 4.37
CA VAL A 52 22.49 -3.57 4.45
C VAL A 52 23.99 -3.32 4.63
N LEU A 53 24.67 -4.09 5.49
CA LEU A 53 26.11 -3.92 5.76
C LEU A 53 26.97 -4.31 4.56
N ASP A 54 26.54 -5.29 3.77
CA ASP A 54 27.24 -5.78 2.58
C ASP A 54 26.98 -4.91 1.33
N ALA A 55 25.97 -4.02 1.39
CA ALA A 55 25.62 -3.17 0.26
C ALA A 55 26.73 -2.17 -0.05
N GLN A 56 27.26 -2.24 -1.27
CA GLN A 56 28.34 -1.34 -1.74
C GLN A 56 27.80 0.02 -2.19
N HIS A 57 26.57 0.04 -2.72
CA HIS A 57 25.94 1.22 -3.28
C HIS A 57 24.43 1.22 -3.00
N PRO A 58 23.81 2.41 -2.83
CA PRO A 58 22.37 2.52 -2.73
C PRO A 58 21.71 2.23 -4.08
N THR A 59 20.59 1.53 -4.06
CA THR A 59 19.74 1.30 -5.24
C THR A 59 18.71 2.41 -5.34
N ARG A 60 18.53 2.97 -6.53
CA ARG A 60 17.45 3.93 -6.79
C ARG A 60 16.13 3.17 -6.98
N ILE A 61 15.12 3.62 -6.30
CA ILE A 61 13.76 3.10 -6.42
C ILE A 61 12.79 4.25 -6.73
N ASN A 62 11.67 3.91 -7.38
CA ASN A 62 10.61 4.86 -7.60
C ASN A 62 9.75 4.99 -6.34
N VAL A 63 9.18 6.17 -6.15
CA VAL A 63 8.20 6.44 -5.10
C VAL A 63 6.94 7.00 -5.74
N GLY A 64 5.77 6.59 -5.26
CA GLY A 64 4.52 7.21 -5.66
C GLY A 64 4.36 8.55 -4.95
N HIS A 65 3.79 9.53 -5.65
CA HIS A 65 3.44 10.83 -5.10
C HIS A 65 1.92 11.03 -5.18
N TYR A 66 1.32 11.60 -4.16
CA TYR A 66 -0.08 11.97 -4.17
C TYR A 66 -0.29 13.39 -3.65
N TYR A 67 -1.39 13.99 -4.08
CA TYR A 67 -1.88 15.26 -3.57
C TYR A 67 -3.37 15.16 -3.25
N ASP A 68 -3.73 15.44 -1.99
CA ASP A 68 -5.11 15.51 -1.54
C ASP A 68 -5.58 16.97 -1.60
N ALA A 69 -6.38 17.30 -2.61
CA ALA A 69 -6.88 18.65 -2.84
C ALA A 69 -7.86 19.13 -1.77
N ILE A 70 -8.50 18.21 -1.04
CA ILE A 70 -9.45 18.55 0.04
C ILE A 70 -8.69 18.97 1.29
N LYS A 71 -7.70 18.18 1.68
CA LYS A 71 -6.85 18.46 2.85
C LYS A 71 -5.71 19.42 2.55
N GLN A 72 -5.42 19.67 1.27
CA GLN A 72 -4.26 20.45 0.83
C GLN A 72 -2.94 19.82 1.31
N GLU A 73 -2.88 18.50 1.29
CA GLU A 73 -1.74 17.71 1.73
C GLU A 73 -1.16 16.91 0.58
N GLU A 74 0.14 16.82 0.54
CA GLU A 74 0.87 15.94 -0.37
C GLU A 74 1.72 14.95 0.41
N GLY A 75 2.03 13.84 -0.23
CA GLY A 75 2.90 12.83 0.36
C GLY A 75 3.41 11.82 -0.64
N TYR A 76 4.28 10.97 -0.16
CA TYR A 76 4.97 9.96 -0.96
C TYR A 76 4.72 8.57 -0.36
N PHE A 77 4.61 7.57 -1.21
CA PHE A 77 4.43 6.18 -0.77
C PHE A 77 5.38 5.24 -1.49
N LEU A 78 5.85 4.24 -0.76
CA LEU A 78 6.72 3.17 -1.25
C LEU A 78 5.94 1.91 -1.63
N ASN A 79 4.86 1.65 -0.90
CA ASN A 79 4.04 0.46 -1.07
C ASN A 79 2.83 0.76 -1.97
N ASN A 80 1.70 0.97 -1.38
CA ASN A 80 0.43 1.14 -2.06
C ASN A 80 -0.31 2.36 -1.53
N LEU A 81 -1.07 3.02 -2.38
CA LEU A 81 -2.05 4.03 -2.02
C LEU A 81 -3.44 3.51 -2.39
N GLY A 82 -4.30 3.29 -1.39
CA GLY A 82 -5.67 2.83 -1.56
C GLY A 82 -6.68 3.94 -1.36
N ILE A 83 -7.71 3.98 -2.22
CA ILE A 83 -8.87 4.87 -2.09
C ILE A 83 -10.12 4.01 -2.13
N GLY A 84 -11.08 4.32 -1.25
CA GLY A 84 -12.33 3.60 -1.15
C GLY A 84 -12.27 2.48 -0.12
N PHE A 85 -12.72 1.28 -0.49
CA PHE A 85 -12.85 0.16 0.43
C PHE A 85 -11.54 -0.23 1.14
N ASP A 86 -10.43 -0.21 0.43
CA ASP A 86 -9.11 -0.53 1.01
C ASP A 86 -8.78 0.41 2.18
N ALA A 87 -8.94 1.71 1.97
CA ALA A 87 -8.70 2.71 3.02
C ALA A 87 -9.64 2.54 4.22
N ALA A 88 -10.89 2.14 4.00
CA ALA A 88 -11.86 1.87 5.06
C ALA A 88 -11.46 0.64 5.90
N ILE A 89 -10.99 -0.43 5.27
CA ILE A 89 -10.48 -1.62 5.98
C ILE A 89 -9.28 -1.27 6.87
N VAL A 90 -8.30 -0.55 6.33
CA VAL A 90 -7.10 -0.15 7.07
C VAL A 90 -7.46 0.75 8.25
N SER A 91 -8.36 1.70 8.06
CA SER A 91 -8.86 2.59 9.12
C SER A 91 -9.52 1.81 10.25
N GLN A 92 -10.41 0.86 9.95
CA GLN A 92 -11.06 0.02 10.96
C GLN A 92 -10.08 -0.94 11.64
N ALA A 93 -9.14 -1.52 10.92
CA ALA A 93 -8.09 -2.36 11.50
C ALA A 93 -7.21 -1.60 12.50
N ASN A 94 -6.90 -0.34 12.21
CA ASN A 94 -6.16 0.54 13.11
C ASN A 94 -6.98 0.92 14.36
N ALA A 95 -8.27 1.20 14.21
CA ALA A 95 -9.16 1.47 15.33
C ALA A 95 -9.37 0.24 16.25
N SER A 96 -9.35 -0.97 15.69
CA SER A 96 -9.54 -2.23 16.44
C SER A 96 -8.30 -2.69 17.20
N ARG A 97 -7.11 -2.09 16.98
CA ARG A 97 -5.91 -2.37 17.81
C ARG A 97 -6.14 -2.11 19.29
N ALA A 98 -7.06 -1.20 19.64
CA ALA A 98 -7.47 -0.99 21.03
C ALA A 98 -8.24 -2.18 21.63
N LYS A 99 -8.82 -3.06 20.82
CA LYS A 99 -9.58 -4.26 21.24
C LYS A 99 -8.74 -5.56 21.28
N LYS A 100 -7.46 -5.53 20.92
CA LYS A 100 -6.58 -6.73 20.85
C LYS A 100 -6.33 -7.45 22.18
N ARG A 101 -6.86 -6.99 23.29
CA ARG A 101 -6.76 -7.70 24.57
C ARG A 101 -7.73 -8.89 24.74
N LEU A 102 -8.69 -9.07 23.82
CA LEU A 102 -9.76 -10.09 23.96
C LEU A 102 -9.72 -11.28 22.98
N ASN A 103 -8.87 -11.30 21.96
CA ASN A 103 -8.90 -12.39 20.97
C ASN A 103 -7.76 -13.39 21.13
N ARG A 104 -7.89 -14.25 22.14
CA ARG A 104 -7.06 -15.46 22.36
C ARG A 104 -7.55 -16.68 21.55
N TRP A 105 -8.55 -16.52 20.68
CA TRP A 105 -9.16 -17.60 19.91
C TRP A 105 -9.14 -17.24 18.42
N HIS A 106 -8.76 -18.20 17.56
CA HIS A 106 -8.56 -18.10 16.10
C HIS A 106 -9.74 -17.55 15.25
N LEU A 107 -10.69 -16.85 15.83
CA LEU A 107 -11.85 -16.23 15.17
C LEU A 107 -11.60 -14.82 14.62
N GLY A 108 -10.38 -14.28 14.76
CA GLY A 108 -10.01 -12.93 14.34
C GLY A 108 -10.21 -12.67 12.85
N ASN A 109 -9.95 -13.66 12.00
CA ASN A 109 -10.07 -13.53 10.55
C ASN A 109 -11.55 -13.47 10.08
N LEU A 110 -12.46 -14.17 10.74
CA LEU A 110 -13.88 -14.17 10.37
C LEU A 110 -14.58 -12.85 10.76
N SER A 111 -14.24 -12.29 11.92
CA SER A 111 -14.79 -10.99 12.33
C SER A 111 -14.24 -9.83 11.49
N TYR A 112 -13.01 -9.94 11.02
CA TYR A 112 -12.41 -8.99 10.08
C TYR A 112 -13.13 -9.04 8.73
N LEU A 113 -13.35 -10.24 8.21
CA LEU A 113 -14.06 -10.44 6.93
C LEU A 113 -15.53 -9.94 7.00
N SER A 114 -16.25 -10.18 8.11
CA SER A 114 -17.61 -9.70 8.27
C SER A 114 -17.71 -8.18 8.38
N GLN A 115 -16.77 -7.52 9.04
CA GLN A 115 -16.70 -6.06 9.09
C GLN A 115 -16.35 -5.48 7.71
N ALA A 116 -15.43 -6.10 6.99
CA ALA A 116 -15.09 -5.73 5.64
C ALA A 116 -16.29 -5.83 4.70
N LEU A 117 -17.08 -6.91 4.79
CA LEU A 117 -18.31 -7.08 4.03
C LEU A 117 -19.39 -6.04 4.38
N GLY A 118 -19.49 -5.63 5.65
CA GLY A 118 -20.40 -4.57 6.09
C GLY A 118 -20.03 -3.19 5.51
N VAL A 119 -18.75 -2.87 5.44
CA VAL A 119 -18.27 -1.64 4.79
C VAL A 119 -18.52 -1.69 3.29
N LEU A 120 -18.28 -2.83 2.66
CA LEU A 120 -18.59 -3.09 1.24
C LEU A 120 -20.04 -2.79 0.89
N TYR A 121 -20.97 -3.18 1.75
CA TYR A 121 -22.39 -3.01 1.47
C TYR A 121 -22.84 -1.54 1.50
N ASN A 122 -22.25 -0.74 2.38
CA ASN A 122 -22.69 0.63 2.67
C ASN A 122 -21.86 1.72 1.93
N GLN A 123 -20.78 1.36 1.26
CA GLN A 123 -19.95 2.35 0.57
C GLN A 123 -20.58 2.76 -0.77
N GLU A 124 -20.74 4.08 -0.96
CA GLU A 124 -21.10 4.63 -2.25
C GLU A 124 -19.90 4.63 -3.22
N PRO A 125 -20.10 4.21 -4.48
CA PRO A 125 -19.07 4.30 -5.49
C PRO A 125 -18.77 5.75 -5.85
N PHE A 126 -17.52 6.03 -6.24
CA PHE A 126 -17.05 7.35 -6.64
C PHE A 126 -16.55 7.32 -8.09
N ALA A 127 -16.53 8.49 -8.75
CA ALA A 127 -15.98 8.59 -10.08
C ALA A 127 -14.46 8.73 -10.03
N THR A 128 -13.78 7.97 -10.88
CA THR A 128 -12.32 8.04 -11.04
C THR A 128 -11.98 8.32 -12.49
N MET A 129 -11.06 9.25 -12.72
CA MET A 129 -10.44 9.46 -14.02
C MET A 129 -8.95 9.15 -13.91
N VAL A 130 -8.49 8.26 -14.76
CA VAL A 130 -7.07 7.91 -14.89
C VAL A 130 -6.55 8.54 -16.18
N GLN A 131 -5.48 9.30 -16.08
CA GLN A 131 -4.77 9.84 -17.22
C GLN A 131 -3.42 9.16 -17.36
N GLU A 132 -3.21 8.49 -18.48
CA GLU A 132 -1.92 7.89 -18.80
C GLU A 132 -0.91 8.93 -19.29
N LYS A 133 0.36 8.58 -19.26
CA LYS A 133 1.47 9.42 -19.74
C LYS A 133 1.34 9.79 -21.22
N ASN A 134 0.73 8.92 -22.03
CA ASN A 134 0.45 9.15 -23.46
C ASN A 134 -0.73 10.12 -23.71
N GLY A 135 -1.40 10.59 -22.66
CA GLY A 135 -2.54 11.48 -22.71
C GLY A 135 -3.90 10.79 -22.83
N HIS A 136 -3.94 9.46 -22.88
CA HIS A 136 -5.21 8.73 -22.84
C HIS A 136 -5.90 8.87 -21.48
N HIS A 137 -7.22 9.00 -21.51
CA HIS A 137 -8.05 9.13 -20.33
C HIS A 137 -8.99 7.92 -20.22
N HIS A 138 -9.02 7.33 -19.05
CA HIS A 138 -9.97 6.27 -18.69
C HIS A 138 -10.91 6.79 -17.61
N LEU A 139 -12.20 6.74 -17.85
CA LEU A 139 -13.23 7.17 -16.89
C LEU A 139 -13.91 5.94 -16.29
N PHE A 140 -13.88 5.85 -14.97
CA PHE A 140 -14.52 4.81 -14.18
C PHE A 140 -15.60 5.46 -13.29
N PRO A 141 -16.86 5.50 -13.73
CA PRO A 141 -17.91 6.28 -13.04
C PRO A 141 -18.38 5.66 -11.74
N LYS A 142 -18.11 4.39 -11.50
CA LYS A 142 -18.58 3.64 -10.32
C LYS A 142 -17.44 2.89 -9.63
N THR A 143 -16.31 3.55 -9.48
CA THR A 143 -15.16 2.99 -8.76
C THR A 143 -15.54 2.72 -7.32
N PHE A 144 -15.16 1.56 -6.86
CA PHE A 144 -15.37 1.09 -5.52
C PHE A 144 -14.06 0.97 -4.74
N ILE A 145 -13.02 0.46 -5.42
CA ILE A 145 -11.65 0.37 -4.95
C ILE A 145 -10.74 0.93 -6.03
N LEU A 146 -9.82 1.77 -5.61
CA LEU A 146 -8.69 2.21 -6.41
C LEU A 146 -7.43 1.97 -5.60
N ILE A 147 -6.50 1.19 -6.14
CA ILE A 147 -5.19 0.95 -5.53
C ILE A 147 -4.12 1.30 -6.55
N ALA A 148 -3.27 2.24 -6.19
CA ALA A 148 -2.03 2.52 -6.91
C ALA A 148 -0.89 1.81 -6.19
N SER A 149 -0.19 0.92 -6.90
CA SER A 149 0.83 0.04 -6.35
C SER A 149 2.20 0.32 -6.94
N ASN A 150 3.20 0.36 -6.07
CA ASN A 150 4.61 0.50 -6.44
C ASN A 150 5.34 -0.86 -6.46
N HIS A 151 4.71 -1.88 -5.92
CA HIS A 151 5.14 -3.28 -5.94
C HIS A 151 3.92 -4.22 -5.75
N PRO A 152 4.03 -5.52 -6.12
CA PRO A 152 2.88 -6.41 -6.22
C PRO A 152 2.26 -6.85 -4.89
N TYR A 153 2.82 -6.51 -3.73
CA TYR A 153 2.36 -7.04 -2.45
C TYR A 153 1.54 -6.03 -1.64
N ILE A 154 0.49 -6.52 -0.97
CA ILE A 154 -0.37 -5.74 -0.07
C ILE A 154 -0.80 -6.58 1.13
N GLY A 155 -1.03 -5.93 2.26
CA GLY A 155 -1.69 -6.52 3.42
C GLY A 155 -0.95 -7.67 4.08
N GLY A 156 0.37 -7.71 3.97
CA GLY A 156 1.21 -8.75 4.59
C GLY A 156 1.45 -9.96 3.67
N GLY A 157 1.61 -9.71 2.37
CA GLY A 157 2.07 -10.71 1.40
C GLY A 157 1.05 -11.18 0.37
N PHE A 158 -0.13 -10.57 0.29
CA PHE A 158 -1.05 -10.82 -0.82
C PHE A 158 -0.50 -10.18 -2.09
N LYS A 159 -0.38 -10.97 -3.17
CA LYS A 159 0.05 -10.48 -4.48
C LYS A 159 -1.17 -10.02 -5.25
N ILE A 160 -1.25 -8.70 -5.56
CA ILE A 160 -2.37 -8.08 -6.28
C ILE A 160 -2.01 -7.67 -7.72
N ALA A 161 -0.75 -7.46 -7.99
CA ALA A 161 -0.26 -7.02 -9.29
C ALA A 161 0.27 -8.20 -10.10
N LEU A 162 0.11 -8.13 -11.42
CA LEU A 162 0.48 -9.20 -12.34
C LEU A 162 1.90 -9.03 -12.88
N ASP A 163 2.42 -7.82 -12.95
CA ASP A 163 3.77 -7.54 -13.44
C ASP A 163 4.80 -7.65 -12.32
N GLU A 164 5.90 -8.35 -12.61
CA GLU A 164 6.98 -8.61 -11.66
C GLU A 164 8.12 -7.58 -11.72
N SER A 165 8.01 -6.57 -12.58
CA SER A 165 9.09 -5.60 -12.78
C SER A 165 9.11 -4.52 -11.69
N LEU A 166 9.72 -4.81 -10.56
CA LEU A 166 10.00 -3.89 -9.45
C LEU A 166 10.85 -2.65 -9.85
N HIS A 167 11.37 -2.65 -11.07
CA HIS A 167 12.20 -1.59 -11.62
C HIS A 167 11.50 -0.78 -12.71
N SER A 168 10.20 -1.01 -12.94
CA SER A 168 9.45 -0.20 -13.89
C SER A 168 9.28 1.22 -13.32
N SER A 169 9.35 2.21 -14.20
CA SER A 169 9.07 3.62 -13.84
C SER A 169 7.56 3.93 -13.79
N THR A 170 6.72 2.90 -13.70
CA THR A 170 5.26 2.98 -13.75
C THR A 170 4.66 2.49 -12.43
N LEU A 171 3.56 3.11 -12.03
CA LEU A 171 2.69 2.57 -10.98
C LEU A 171 1.68 1.62 -11.62
N GLU A 172 1.43 0.51 -10.97
CA GLU A 172 0.30 -0.34 -11.33
C GLU A 172 -0.97 0.19 -10.67
N LEU A 173 -2.07 0.17 -11.42
CA LEU A 173 -3.33 0.69 -10.95
C LEU A 173 -4.40 -0.39 -11.04
N LEU A 174 -4.91 -0.80 -9.88
CA LEU A 174 -6.07 -1.68 -9.77
C LEU A 174 -7.32 -0.83 -9.56
N VAL A 175 -8.26 -0.90 -10.50
CA VAL A 175 -9.57 -0.25 -10.39
C VAL A 175 -10.65 -1.32 -10.32
N VAL A 176 -11.44 -1.28 -9.27
CA VAL A 176 -12.59 -2.17 -9.11
C VAL A 176 -13.87 -1.34 -9.22
N GLU A 177 -14.70 -1.63 -10.22
CA GLU A 177 -15.99 -0.98 -10.40
C GLU A 177 -17.15 -1.83 -9.85
N ARG A 178 -18.14 -1.16 -9.28
CA ARG A 178 -19.41 -1.76 -8.87
C ARG A 178 -20.42 -1.64 -10.00
N ARG A 179 -20.58 -2.70 -10.80
CA ARG A 179 -21.64 -2.82 -11.81
C ARG A 179 -22.80 -3.67 -11.28
N ASN A 180 -23.82 -3.01 -10.76
CA ASN A 180 -25.00 -3.66 -10.14
C ASN A 180 -24.57 -4.65 -9.03
N TRP A 181 -24.85 -5.95 -9.17
CA TRP A 181 -24.42 -7.01 -8.26
C TRP A 181 -23.10 -7.69 -8.69
N LEU A 182 -22.52 -7.31 -9.84
CA LEU A 182 -21.30 -7.87 -10.37
C LEU A 182 -20.12 -6.91 -10.14
N ILE A 183 -19.02 -7.44 -9.66
CA ILE A 183 -17.76 -6.73 -9.51
C ILE A 183 -16.95 -6.99 -10.79
N THR A 184 -16.54 -5.93 -11.47
CA THR A 184 -15.67 -6.02 -12.65
C THR A 184 -14.28 -5.53 -12.26
N PHE A 185 -13.28 -6.35 -12.54
CA PHE A 185 -11.86 -6.02 -12.34
C PHE A 185 -11.27 -5.55 -13.65
N TRP A 186 -10.49 -4.49 -13.58
CA TRP A 186 -9.62 -4.01 -14.64
C TRP A 186 -8.20 -3.85 -14.09
N CYS A 187 -7.20 -4.48 -14.75
CA CYS A 187 -5.77 -4.40 -14.41
C CYS A 187 -5.01 -3.80 -15.57
#